data_30ed9cc106091ef25e13a0a46871d55d
#
_entry.id   30ed9cc106091ef25e13a0a46871d55d
#
_cell.length_a   1.000
_cell.length_b   1.000
_cell.length_c   1.000
_cell.angle_alpha   90.00
_cell.angle_beta   90.00
_cell.angle_gamma   90.00
#
_symmetry.space_group_name_H-M   'P 1'
#
loop_
_entity.id
_entity.type
_entity.pdbx_description
1 polymer ?
#
loop_
_entity_poly.entity_id
_entity_poly.type
_entity_poly.pdbx_seq_one_letter_code
_entity_poly.pdbx_strand_id
1 'polypeptide(L)'
;MVWASSQKNNANKKSNIPSSVFHQQQPSSSVKIPASAWKTLAILSCVATMVMYAETMLIPAIPDLIKYFDVSYSMSSWILTAYLISGAVMTPIAGKLSDHYGKKKILLIIMVIYVVGVSIAGLATNIVFMLIARAIQGIGLSMFPIAFGIVRDQFPREKISIGQGVITSMFASGAVMGLLFGGTIIQDYGWQATFFTIIPIAITLLAVIRRFIKVDEESRTQQEEGRSIQKVGIGIKTGTNISSKSSGSQIDIKGAITLAIAVTSFLLALTYMETGSAGSNTINNSSGLSIQVVSFFVTGIISFVLFIITERRAKYPLVDLKLMLNKAILPANLIIMIVGMSMFMVFQTIPILVRDPQPLGFGEDVIKTGDVQLPFAVVLLVFGASSGFIISKLGSLKPIIAGSVVTAISFFGLLTFHSSELLISLNLAILSIGLSLTSVGAMNVIILTTPKQFTGISLGTTMLMRIIGSSVGPALAGMYMQSHQSPLDISGIIHSFPSLESFNMIFLTAVVFSIASIFLAILLRRRVMRMSIPNLA
;
A
#
# COMPACT_ATOMS: atom_id res chain seq x y z
N MET A 1 4.58 30.07 -71.44
CA MET A 1 5.58 31.09 -71.11
C MET A 1 4.97 32.09 -70.14
N VAL A 2 5.04 31.88 -68.87
CA VAL A 2 4.85 32.81 -67.72
C VAL A 2 4.73 31.92 -66.45
N TRP A 3 5.87 31.37 -66.02
CA TRP A 3 5.96 30.73 -64.68
C TRP A 3 7.42 30.44 -64.33
N ALA A 4 8.24 31.50 -64.30
CA ALA A 4 9.64 31.36 -63.91
C ALA A 4 10.25 32.72 -63.49
N SER A 5 9.66 33.41 -62.51
CA SER A 5 10.31 34.61 -61.92
C SER A 5 9.81 35.01 -60.57
N SER A 6 9.61 34.04 -59.62
CA SER A 6 9.23 34.37 -58.24
C SER A 6 9.91 33.49 -57.21
N GLN A 7 11.13 33.00 -57.42
CA GLN A 7 11.92 32.24 -56.44
C GLN A 7 13.38 32.70 -56.32
N LYS A 8 13.60 34.00 -56.23
CA LYS A 8 14.92 34.54 -55.99
C LYS A 8 14.90 35.82 -55.16
N ASN A 9 14.23 35.84 -53.98
CA ASN A 9 14.41 36.94 -53.01
C ASN A 9 13.94 36.58 -51.60
N ASN A 10 14.31 35.40 -51.05
CA ASN A 10 14.10 35.13 -49.64
C ASN A 10 15.26 34.36 -48.97
N ALA A 11 16.49 34.62 -49.40
CA ALA A 11 17.72 34.06 -48.80
C ALA A 11 18.57 35.19 -48.20
N ASN A 12 18.04 35.98 -47.26
CA ASN A 12 18.87 36.81 -46.34
C ASN A 12 17.98 37.47 -45.26
N LYS A 13 17.28 36.71 -44.45
CA LYS A 13 16.85 37.16 -43.12
C LYS A 13 17.41 36.21 -42.10
N LYS A 14 18.71 36.35 -41.78
CA LYS A 14 19.29 35.86 -40.54
C LYS A 14 18.53 36.55 -39.40
N SER A 15 17.58 35.84 -38.78
CA SER A 15 16.99 36.25 -37.53
C SER A 15 18.07 36.25 -36.46
N ASN A 16 18.49 37.43 -36.03
CA ASN A 16 19.23 37.63 -34.80
C ASN A 16 18.37 37.21 -33.64
N ILE A 17 18.44 35.93 -33.24
CA ILE A 17 17.97 35.48 -31.95
C ILE A 17 19.07 35.89 -30.96
N PRO A 18 18.76 36.73 -29.95
CA PRO A 18 19.77 37.10 -28.95
C PRO A 18 20.25 35.84 -28.25
N SER A 19 21.55 35.65 -28.21
CA SER A 19 22.28 34.56 -27.53
C SER A 19 22.11 34.56 -25.99
N SER A 20 21.23 35.38 -25.43
CA SER A 20 20.98 35.51 -24.01
C SER A 20 19.90 34.55 -23.47
N VAL A 21 19.31 33.64 -24.27
CA VAL A 21 18.29 32.66 -23.82
C VAL A 21 18.87 31.27 -23.51
N PHE A 22 20.14 31.03 -23.81
CA PHE A 22 20.85 29.89 -23.23
C PHE A 22 21.28 30.25 -21.80
N HIS A 23 20.33 30.25 -20.86
CA HIS A 23 20.67 30.13 -19.46
C HIS A 23 21.45 28.83 -19.29
N GLN A 24 22.76 28.97 -19.15
CA GLN A 24 23.63 27.95 -18.57
C GLN A 24 22.93 27.43 -17.33
N GLN A 25 22.47 26.18 -17.38
CA GLN A 25 22.17 25.43 -16.18
C GLN A 25 23.47 25.36 -15.38
N GLN A 26 23.62 26.28 -14.42
CA GLN A 26 24.66 26.17 -13.39
C GLN A 26 24.57 24.77 -12.78
N PRO A 27 25.70 24.11 -12.48
CA PRO A 27 25.69 22.81 -11.79
C PRO A 27 24.90 22.97 -10.50
N SER A 28 23.87 22.15 -10.33
CA SER A 28 22.91 22.19 -9.25
C SER A 28 23.62 22.26 -7.90
N SER A 29 23.63 23.43 -7.27
CA SER A 29 23.83 23.55 -5.83
C SER A 29 22.93 22.50 -5.17
N SER A 30 23.46 21.66 -4.31
CA SER A 30 22.74 20.56 -3.66
C SER A 30 21.44 21.12 -3.02
N VAL A 31 20.31 20.89 -3.68
CA VAL A 31 19.01 21.39 -3.20
C VAL A 31 18.78 20.79 -1.82
N LYS A 32 18.83 21.64 -0.77
CA LYS A 32 18.63 21.20 0.61
C LYS A 32 17.14 21.00 0.89
N ILE A 33 16.81 19.93 1.57
CA ILE A 33 15.45 19.70 2.07
C ILE A 33 15.18 20.70 3.21
N PRO A 34 14.08 21.45 3.20
CA PRO A 34 13.75 22.38 4.29
C PRO A 34 13.59 21.65 5.63
N ALA A 35 13.98 22.30 6.74
CA ALA A 35 13.82 21.73 8.07
C ALA A 35 12.35 21.47 8.44
N SER A 36 11.42 22.30 7.91
CA SER A 36 9.98 22.09 8.05
C SER A 36 9.51 20.78 7.43
N ALA A 37 10.05 20.42 6.25
CA ALA A 37 9.73 19.16 5.58
C ALA A 37 10.20 17.93 6.38
N TRP A 38 11.38 17.99 7.02
CA TRP A 38 11.85 16.93 7.90
C TRP A 38 10.97 16.75 9.14
N LYS A 39 10.52 17.85 9.76
CA LYS A 39 9.57 17.79 10.90
C LYS A 39 8.25 17.16 10.48
N THR A 40 7.71 17.56 9.35
CA THR A 40 6.47 16.96 8.81
C THR A 40 6.67 15.49 8.50
N LEU A 41 7.79 15.10 7.89
CA LEU A 41 8.12 13.71 7.60
C LEU A 41 8.18 12.86 8.88
N ALA A 42 8.81 13.35 9.93
CA ALA A 42 8.87 12.66 11.22
C ALA A 42 7.47 12.41 11.81
N ILE A 43 6.59 13.41 11.77
CA ILE A 43 5.20 13.27 12.25
C ILE A 43 4.43 12.23 11.42
N LEU A 44 4.53 12.31 10.08
CA LEU A 44 3.86 11.36 9.18
C LEU A 44 4.41 9.95 9.31
N SER A 45 5.69 9.81 9.62
CA SER A 45 6.34 8.53 9.92
C SER A 45 5.77 7.89 11.19
N CYS A 46 5.58 8.68 12.25
CA CYS A 46 4.93 8.19 13.47
C CYS A 46 3.48 7.75 13.21
N VAL A 47 2.73 8.48 12.36
CA VAL A 47 1.38 8.08 11.94
C VAL A 47 1.42 6.74 11.19
N ALA A 48 2.35 6.58 10.24
CA ALA A 48 2.51 5.35 9.49
C ALA A 48 2.83 4.15 10.40
N THR A 49 3.77 4.32 11.33
CA THR A 49 4.13 3.30 12.32
C THR A 49 2.93 2.92 13.18
N MET A 50 2.18 3.90 13.70
CA MET A 50 1.03 3.65 14.55
C MET A 50 -0.08 2.87 13.81
N VAL A 51 -0.40 3.23 12.57
CA VAL A 51 -1.44 2.56 11.78
C VAL A 51 -1.06 1.11 11.52
N MET A 52 0.19 0.85 11.15
CA MET A 52 0.67 -0.51 10.89
C MET A 52 0.84 -1.35 12.14
N TYR A 53 1.28 -0.74 13.25
CA TYR A 53 1.27 -1.37 14.57
C TYR A 53 -0.13 -1.90 14.91
N ALA A 54 -1.13 -1.05 14.77
CA ALA A 54 -2.52 -1.40 15.06
C ALA A 54 -3.12 -2.46 14.11
N GLU A 55 -2.61 -2.56 12.88
CA GLU A 55 -3.02 -3.59 11.93
C GLU A 55 -2.52 -4.97 12.34
N THR A 56 -1.27 -5.06 12.79
CA THR A 56 -0.59 -6.34 12.99
C THR A 56 -0.59 -6.84 14.44
N MET A 57 -0.84 -5.97 15.42
CA MET A 57 -0.80 -6.32 16.85
C MET A 57 -1.80 -7.41 17.25
N LEU A 58 -2.90 -7.58 16.51
CA LEU A 58 -3.89 -8.61 16.80
C LEU A 58 -3.55 -9.98 16.21
N ILE A 59 -2.57 -10.09 15.33
CA ILE A 59 -2.20 -11.36 14.72
C ILE A 59 -1.83 -12.41 15.78
N PRO A 60 -1.02 -12.10 16.80
CA PRO A 60 -0.74 -13.03 17.88
C PRO A 60 -1.97 -13.35 18.75
N ALA A 61 -2.96 -12.44 18.81
CA ALA A 61 -4.19 -12.62 19.62
C ALA A 61 -5.26 -13.47 18.93
N ILE A 62 -5.11 -13.86 17.68
CA ILE A 62 -6.15 -14.59 16.94
C ILE A 62 -6.66 -15.81 17.71
N PRO A 63 -5.82 -16.69 18.30
CA PRO A 63 -6.29 -17.83 19.09
C PRO A 63 -7.10 -17.40 20.32
N ASP A 64 -6.68 -16.31 20.99
CA ASP A 64 -7.37 -15.78 22.17
C ASP A 64 -8.75 -15.18 21.79
N LEU A 65 -8.82 -14.50 20.64
CA LEU A 65 -10.08 -13.93 20.12
C LEU A 65 -11.06 -15.02 19.68
N ILE A 66 -10.58 -16.12 19.08
CA ILE A 66 -11.41 -17.29 18.75
C ILE A 66 -12.05 -17.84 19.99
N LYS A 67 -11.27 -18.03 21.06
CA LYS A 67 -11.74 -18.55 22.35
C LYS A 67 -12.68 -17.57 23.06
N TYR A 68 -12.35 -16.27 23.06
CA TYR A 68 -13.13 -15.24 23.76
C TYR A 68 -14.50 -15.00 23.12
N PHE A 69 -14.58 -14.98 21.78
CA PHE A 69 -15.81 -14.75 21.03
C PHE A 69 -16.54 -16.06 20.67
N ASP A 70 -15.97 -17.22 20.98
CA ASP A 70 -16.49 -18.54 20.62
C ASP A 70 -16.81 -18.65 19.11
N VAL A 71 -15.84 -18.35 18.27
CA VAL A 71 -15.96 -18.30 16.81
C VAL A 71 -14.98 -19.24 16.11
N SER A 72 -15.33 -19.63 14.87
CA SER A 72 -14.44 -20.44 14.03
C SER A 72 -13.20 -19.67 13.54
N TYR A 73 -12.14 -20.39 13.10
CA TYR A 73 -10.97 -19.80 12.44
C TYR A 73 -11.36 -18.94 11.23
N SER A 74 -12.34 -19.40 10.46
CA SER A 74 -12.88 -18.65 9.33
C SER A 74 -13.48 -17.30 9.76
N MET A 75 -14.26 -17.29 10.83
CA MET A 75 -14.88 -16.06 11.33
C MET A 75 -13.84 -15.10 11.93
N SER A 76 -12.79 -15.63 12.55
CA SER A 76 -11.73 -14.79 13.11
C SER A 76 -10.92 -14.06 12.04
N SER A 77 -10.74 -14.64 10.85
CA SER A 77 -10.04 -13.99 9.72
C SER A 77 -10.74 -12.70 9.27
N TRP A 78 -12.05 -12.58 9.50
CA TRP A 78 -12.81 -11.37 9.22
C TRP A 78 -12.36 -10.15 10.01
N ILE A 79 -11.73 -10.33 11.18
CA ILE A 79 -11.19 -9.24 11.98
C ILE A 79 -10.16 -8.45 11.18
N LEU A 80 -9.28 -9.13 10.44
CA LEU A 80 -8.32 -8.49 9.54
C LEU A 80 -8.97 -8.05 8.22
N THR A 81 -9.83 -8.89 7.67
CA THR A 81 -10.48 -8.64 6.38
C THR A 81 -11.38 -7.40 6.42
N ALA A 82 -12.20 -7.20 7.47
CA ALA A 82 -13.03 -6.01 7.62
C ALA A 82 -12.21 -4.71 7.65
N TYR A 83 -11.07 -4.74 8.33
CA TYR A 83 -10.11 -3.63 8.37
C TYR A 83 -9.56 -3.31 6.97
N LEU A 84 -9.10 -4.33 6.24
CA LEU A 84 -8.53 -4.18 4.90
C LEU A 84 -9.57 -3.72 3.87
N ILE A 85 -10.79 -4.27 3.89
CA ILE A 85 -11.89 -3.86 3.00
C ILE A 85 -12.19 -2.37 3.17
N SER A 86 -12.39 -1.94 4.40
CA SER A 86 -12.66 -0.53 4.70
C SER A 86 -11.52 0.38 4.23
N GLY A 87 -10.27 -0.02 4.48
CA GLY A 87 -9.09 0.68 4.01
C GLY A 87 -9.00 0.76 2.49
N ALA A 88 -9.26 -0.36 1.80
CA ALA A 88 -9.24 -0.42 0.34
C ALA A 88 -10.22 0.57 -0.29
N VAL A 89 -11.46 0.61 0.22
CA VAL A 89 -12.51 1.51 -0.27
C VAL A 89 -12.22 2.96 0.05
N MET A 90 -11.80 3.25 1.28
CA MET A 90 -11.59 4.64 1.72
C MET A 90 -10.32 5.27 1.16
N THR A 91 -9.31 4.49 0.78
CA THR A 91 -8.03 4.99 0.30
C THR A 91 -8.15 5.88 -0.96
N PRO A 92 -8.80 5.49 -2.06
CA PRO A 92 -9.00 6.38 -3.21
C PRO A 92 -9.94 7.55 -2.90
N ILE A 93 -10.96 7.35 -2.05
CA ILE A 93 -11.90 8.39 -1.63
C ILE A 93 -11.15 9.48 -0.85
N ALA A 94 -10.36 9.10 0.14
CA ALA A 94 -9.58 10.01 0.95
C ALA A 94 -8.50 10.75 0.13
N GLY A 95 -7.87 10.07 -0.83
CA GLY A 95 -6.96 10.68 -1.78
C GLY A 95 -7.63 11.85 -2.51
N LYS A 96 -8.80 11.62 -3.11
CA LYS A 96 -9.57 12.64 -3.81
C LYS A 96 -10.06 13.76 -2.88
N LEU A 97 -10.59 13.42 -1.70
CA LEU A 97 -11.01 14.40 -0.70
C LEU A 97 -9.86 15.30 -0.27
N SER A 98 -8.66 14.72 -0.09
CA SER A 98 -7.48 15.46 0.34
C SER A 98 -6.99 16.45 -0.71
N ASP A 99 -7.10 16.11 -2.00
CA ASP A 99 -6.74 17.04 -3.08
C ASP A 99 -7.73 18.20 -3.20
N HIS A 100 -9.00 18.00 -2.78
CA HIS A 100 -10.03 19.04 -2.87
C HIS A 100 -10.17 19.89 -1.61
N TYR A 101 -10.22 19.27 -0.43
CA TYR A 101 -10.49 19.95 0.84
C TYR A 101 -9.23 20.31 1.64
N GLY A 102 -8.05 19.93 1.15
CA GLY A 102 -6.76 20.11 1.81
C GLY A 102 -6.31 18.87 2.58
N LYS A 103 -5.04 18.53 2.41
CA LYS A 103 -4.45 17.29 2.91
C LYS A 103 -4.43 17.21 4.44
N LYS A 104 -4.08 18.32 5.11
CA LYS A 104 -4.07 18.39 6.58
C LYS A 104 -5.46 18.18 7.16
N LYS A 105 -6.48 18.85 6.59
CA LYS A 105 -7.86 18.78 7.10
C LYS A 105 -8.40 17.35 7.03
N ILE A 106 -8.21 16.68 5.89
CA ILE A 106 -8.69 15.30 5.71
C ILE A 106 -7.90 14.34 6.58
N LEU A 107 -6.57 14.51 6.72
CA LEU A 107 -5.76 13.71 7.63
C LEU A 107 -6.28 13.78 9.08
N LEU A 108 -6.61 14.97 9.57
CA LEU A 108 -7.18 15.17 10.92
C LEU A 108 -8.53 14.49 11.08
N ILE A 109 -9.42 14.58 10.09
CA ILE A 109 -10.74 13.93 10.13
C ILE A 109 -10.58 12.41 10.21
N ILE A 110 -9.73 11.83 9.35
CA ILE A 110 -9.49 10.39 9.35
C ILE A 110 -8.86 9.93 10.67
N MET A 111 -7.95 10.74 11.24
CA MET A 111 -7.34 10.44 12.53
C MET A 111 -8.37 10.40 13.67
N VAL A 112 -9.35 11.32 13.68
CA VAL A 112 -10.45 11.28 14.66
C VAL A 112 -11.29 10.01 14.48
N ILE A 113 -11.68 9.67 13.25
CA ILE A 113 -12.44 8.45 12.96
C ILE A 113 -11.65 7.21 13.41
N TYR A 114 -10.34 7.19 13.15
CA TYR A 114 -9.44 6.12 13.57
C TYR A 114 -9.42 5.95 15.09
N VAL A 115 -9.27 7.05 15.85
CA VAL A 115 -9.31 7.02 17.33
C VAL A 115 -10.61 6.45 17.85
N VAL A 116 -11.75 6.84 17.26
CA VAL A 116 -13.07 6.30 17.59
C VAL A 116 -13.10 4.79 17.33
N GLY A 117 -12.65 4.35 16.15
CA GLY A 117 -12.60 2.92 15.79
C GLY A 117 -11.76 2.08 16.76
N VAL A 118 -10.56 2.57 17.11
CA VAL A 118 -9.66 1.91 18.09
C VAL A 118 -10.31 1.82 19.46
N SER A 119 -10.95 2.91 19.92
CA SER A 119 -11.61 2.95 21.24
C SER A 119 -12.76 1.96 21.32
N ILE A 120 -13.58 1.87 20.26
CA ILE A 120 -14.69 0.91 20.18
C ILE A 120 -14.16 -0.53 20.14
N ALA A 121 -13.07 -0.79 19.40
CA ALA A 121 -12.50 -2.14 19.28
C ALA A 121 -12.01 -2.69 20.62
N GLY A 122 -11.38 -1.87 21.46
CA GLY A 122 -10.94 -2.27 22.81
C GLY A 122 -12.10 -2.59 23.77
N LEU A 123 -13.32 -2.15 23.47
CA LEU A 123 -14.55 -2.38 24.25
C LEU A 123 -15.43 -3.50 23.65
N ALA A 124 -14.97 -4.22 22.63
CA ALA A 124 -15.79 -5.20 21.93
C ALA A 124 -16.12 -6.40 22.81
N THR A 125 -17.42 -6.68 22.97
CA THR A 125 -17.97 -7.80 23.74
C THR A 125 -18.43 -8.97 22.88
N ASN A 126 -18.57 -8.76 21.58
CA ASN A 126 -18.92 -9.79 20.60
C ASN A 126 -18.23 -9.54 19.26
N ILE A 127 -18.21 -10.57 18.42
CA ILE A 127 -17.49 -10.53 17.14
C ILE A 127 -18.06 -9.48 16.17
N VAL A 128 -19.39 -9.30 16.11
CA VAL A 128 -20.00 -8.32 15.19
C VAL A 128 -19.57 -6.90 15.57
N PHE A 129 -19.57 -6.58 16.87
CA PHE A 129 -19.10 -5.30 17.37
C PHE A 129 -17.60 -5.08 17.06
N MET A 130 -16.78 -6.13 17.22
CA MET A 130 -15.38 -6.11 16.83
C MET A 130 -15.22 -5.83 15.33
N LEU A 131 -15.99 -6.50 14.45
CA LEU A 131 -15.90 -6.30 13.00
C LEU A 131 -16.28 -4.87 12.58
N ILE A 132 -17.33 -4.31 13.19
CA ILE A 132 -17.72 -2.91 12.95
C ILE A 132 -16.60 -1.95 13.39
N ALA A 133 -16.03 -2.17 14.57
CA ALA A 133 -14.93 -1.36 15.09
C ALA A 133 -13.69 -1.43 14.17
N ARG A 134 -13.34 -2.62 13.69
CA ARG A 134 -12.25 -2.86 12.73
C ARG A 134 -12.52 -2.19 11.38
N ALA A 135 -13.76 -2.21 10.89
CA ALA A 135 -14.13 -1.50 9.67
C ALA A 135 -13.97 0.03 9.84
N ILE A 136 -14.36 0.60 10.97
CA ILE A 136 -14.15 2.02 11.27
C ILE A 136 -12.65 2.33 11.37
N GLN A 137 -11.89 1.51 12.07
CA GLN A 137 -10.44 1.65 12.22
C GLN A 137 -9.71 1.54 10.88
N GLY A 138 -10.16 0.67 9.97
CA GLY A 138 -9.59 0.44 8.65
C GLY A 138 -9.57 1.69 7.75
N ILE A 139 -10.47 2.65 8.00
CA ILE A 139 -10.43 3.98 7.36
C ILE A 139 -9.05 4.65 7.55
N GLY A 140 -8.35 4.33 8.64
CA GLY A 140 -7.01 4.82 8.94
C GLY A 140 -5.96 4.48 7.89
N LEU A 141 -6.10 3.37 7.13
CA LEU A 141 -5.20 3.04 6.02
C LEU A 141 -5.15 4.14 4.95
N SER A 142 -6.22 4.92 4.81
CA SER A 142 -6.28 6.04 3.88
C SER A 142 -5.38 7.24 4.26
N MET A 143 -4.76 7.24 5.44
CA MET A 143 -3.75 8.24 5.82
C MET A 143 -2.48 8.15 4.96
N PHE A 144 -2.14 6.96 4.43
CA PHE A 144 -0.92 6.76 3.64
C PHE A 144 -0.87 7.57 2.35
N PRO A 145 -1.87 7.52 1.44
CA PRO A 145 -1.84 8.34 0.23
C PRO A 145 -1.78 9.84 0.54
N ILE A 146 -2.40 10.28 1.63
CA ILE A 146 -2.34 11.67 2.08
C ILE A 146 -0.92 12.02 2.56
N ALA A 147 -0.28 11.14 3.33
CA ALA A 147 1.09 11.33 3.80
C ALA A 147 2.09 11.43 2.62
N PHE A 148 2.00 10.54 1.65
CA PHE A 148 2.80 10.61 0.43
C PHE A 148 2.52 11.89 -0.37
N GLY A 149 1.27 12.33 -0.43
CA GLY A 149 0.88 13.59 -1.06
C GLY A 149 1.50 14.81 -0.37
N ILE A 150 1.53 14.83 0.97
CA ILE A 150 2.18 15.91 1.75
C ILE A 150 3.69 15.92 1.53
N VAL A 151 4.34 14.75 1.52
CA VAL A 151 5.78 14.64 1.22
C VAL A 151 6.09 15.20 -0.17
N ARG A 152 5.27 14.86 -1.18
CA ARG A 152 5.44 15.39 -2.53
C ARG A 152 5.37 16.91 -2.59
N ASP A 153 4.49 17.54 -1.80
CA ASP A 153 4.31 18.98 -1.82
C ASP A 153 5.44 19.74 -1.12
N GLN A 154 6.05 19.14 -0.08
CA GLN A 154 7.08 19.79 0.74
C GLN A 154 8.52 19.45 0.33
N PHE A 155 8.74 18.35 -0.39
CA PHE A 155 10.07 17.92 -0.78
C PHE A 155 10.42 18.38 -2.20
N PRO A 156 11.70 18.77 -2.45
CA PRO A 156 12.21 18.98 -3.81
C PRO A 156 12.02 17.71 -4.65
N ARG A 157 11.72 17.85 -5.95
CA ARG A 157 11.41 16.72 -6.84
C ARG A 157 12.47 15.62 -6.83
N GLU A 158 13.75 16.00 -6.77
CA GLU A 158 14.91 15.10 -6.76
C GLU A 158 15.04 14.33 -5.44
N LYS A 159 14.37 14.78 -4.38
CA LYS A 159 14.46 14.24 -3.01
C LYS A 159 13.16 13.61 -2.49
N ILE A 160 12.11 13.57 -3.30
CA ILE A 160 10.81 12.96 -2.92
C ILE A 160 10.99 11.50 -2.50
N SER A 161 11.85 10.75 -3.21
CA SER A 161 12.13 9.33 -2.91
C SER A 161 12.68 9.10 -1.50
N ILE A 162 13.39 10.07 -0.93
CA ILE A 162 13.91 10.00 0.45
C ILE A 162 12.74 9.98 1.44
N GLY A 163 11.82 10.94 1.31
CA GLY A 163 10.63 11.00 2.19
C GLY A 163 9.74 9.76 2.05
N GLN A 164 9.60 9.23 0.83
CA GLN A 164 8.85 7.98 0.58
C GLN A 164 9.52 6.77 1.19
N GLY A 165 10.84 6.67 1.06
CA GLY A 165 11.61 5.59 1.67
C GLY A 165 11.44 5.56 3.18
N VAL A 166 11.49 6.73 3.84
CA VAL A 166 11.27 6.85 5.29
C VAL A 166 9.86 6.42 5.68
N ILE A 167 8.80 6.89 4.99
CA ILE A 167 7.42 6.46 5.30
C ILE A 167 7.27 4.95 5.08
N THR A 168 7.83 4.40 4.00
CA THR A 168 7.75 2.97 3.72
C THR A 168 8.46 2.13 4.78
N SER A 169 9.62 2.59 5.28
CA SER A 169 10.34 1.89 6.35
C SER A 169 9.57 1.93 7.67
N MET A 170 8.95 3.06 7.99
CA MET A 170 8.13 3.19 9.20
C MET A 170 6.85 2.35 9.12
N PHE A 171 6.25 2.22 7.95
CA PHE A 171 5.16 1.29 7.68
C PHE A 171 5.53 -0.14 8.08
N ALA A 172 6.68 -0.62 7.62
CA ALA A 172 7.13 -1.97 7.92
C ALA A 172 7.59 -2.12 9.39
N SER A 173 8.25 -1.11 9.94
CA SER A 173 8.64 -1.08 11.35
C SER A 173 7.42 -1.19 12.26
N GLY A 174 6.34 -0.46 11.95
CA GLY A 174 5.08 -0.54 12.68
C GLY A 174 4.49 -1.94 12.69
N ALA A 175 4.52 -2.64 11.55
CA ALA A 175 4.01 -4.00 11.44
C ALA A 175 4.75 -4.98 12.37
N VAL A 176 6.06 -4.86 12.46
CA VAL A 176 6.84 -5.75 13.33
C VAL A 176 6.73 -5.37 14.79
N MET A 177 6.73 -4.07 15.11
CA MET A 177 6.43 -3.62 16.47
C MET A 177 5.08 -4.15 16.95
N GLY A 178 4.08 -4.23 16.04
CA GLY A 178 2.78 -4.83 16.33
C GLY A 178 2.87 -6.31 16.70
N LEU A 179 3.66 -7.09 15.96
CA LEU A 179 3.85 -8.51 16.25
C LEU A 179 4.60 -8.73 17.57
N LEU A 180 5.69 -8.00 17.80
CA LEU A 180 6.53 -8.16 19.00
C LEU A 180 5.82 -7.67 20.28
N PHE A 181 5.42 -6.40 20.30
CA PHE A 181 4.79 -5.81 21.49
C PHE A 181 3.34 -6.29 21.65
N GLY A 182 2.66 -6.63 20.56
CA GLY A 182 1.32 -7.21 20.61
C GLY A 182 1.34 -8.50 21.42
N GLY A 183 2.27 -9.42 21.14
CA GLY A 183 2.40 -10.69 21.86
C GLY A 183 2.61 -10.51 23.37
N THR A 184 3.54 -9.66 23.80
CA THR A 184 3.81 -9.39 25.22
C THR A 184 2.64 -8.72 25.93
N ILE A 185 2.02 -7.71 25.30
CA ILE A 185 0.85 -7.02 25.86
C ILE A 185 -0.33 -7.98 26.02
N ILE A 186 -0.56 -8.85 25.04
CA ILE A 186 -1.64 -9.83 25.08
C ILE A 186 -1.43 -10.85 26.20
N GLN A 187 -0.19 -11.31 26.37
CA GLN A 187 0.15 -12.27 27.42
C GLN A 187 -0.09 -11.72 28.82
N ASP A 188 0.29 -10.45 29.07
CA ASP A 188 0.29 -9.85 30.41
C ASP A 188 -1.05 -9.16 30.76
N TYR A 189 -1.70 -8.54 29.78
CA TYR A 189 -2.86 -7.65 29.99
C TYR A 189 -4.10 -7.99 29.15
N GLY A 190 -4.03 -9.05 28.33
CA GLY A 190 -5.12 -9.43 27.41
C GLY A 190 -5.15 -8.60 26.12
N TRP A 191 -5.90 -9.10 25.13
CA TRP A 191 -5.97 -8.51 23.80
C TRP A 191 -6.58 -7.09 23.77
N GLN A 192 -7.46 -6.74 24.71
CA GLN A 192 -8.07 -5.40 24.82
C GLN A 192 -7.03 -4.33 25.08
N ALA A 193 -6.01 -4.63 25.87
CA ALA A 193 -4.95 -3.71 26.23
C ALA A 193 -4.18 -3.22 24.98
N THR A 194 -4.06 -4.03 23.94
CA THR A 194 -3.40 -3.62 22.70
C THR A 194 -4.07 -2.40 22.08
N PHE A 195 -5.40 -2.34 22.06
CA PHE A 195 -6.14 -1.19 21.56
C PHE A 195 -5.98 0.03 22.46
N PHE A 196 -6.05 -0.15 23.78
CA PHE A 196 -5.92 0.95 24.73
C PHE A 196 -4.53 1.60 24.71
N THR A 197 -3.47 0.87 24.38
CA THR A 197 -2.12 1.43 24.23
C THR A 197 -2.00 2.40 23.04
N ILE A 198 -2.84 2.23 22.00
CA ILE A 198 -2.81 3.09 20.80
C ILE A 198 -3.51 4.42 21.05
N ILE A 199 -4.55 4.47 21.89
CA ILE A 199 -5.38 5.67 22.09
C ILE A 199 -4.55 6.89 22.50
N PRO A 200 -3.69 6.85 23.54
CA PRO A 200 -2.88 8.00 23.93
C PRO A 200 -1.90 8.43 22.83
N ILE A 201 -1.33 7.47 22.10
CA ILE A 201 -0.43 7.75 20.97
C ILE A 201 -1.19 8.48 19.86
N ALA A 202 -2.38 7.99 19.50
CA ALA A 202 -3.21 8.55 18.44
C ALA A 202 -3.70 9.98 18.79
N ILE A 203 -4.13 10.21 20.02
CA ILE A 203 -4.54 11.54 20.50
C ILE A 203 -3.35 12.50 20.49
N THR A 204 -2.19 12.06 20.96
CA THR A 204 -0.96 12.88 20.93
C THR A 204 -0.60 13.26 19.50
N LEU A 205 -0.62 12.29 18.57
CA LEU A 205 -0.34 12.54 17.15
C LEU A 205 -1.38 13.49 16.53
N LEU A 206 -2.66 13.36 16.88
CA LEU A 206 -3.71 14.29 16.45
C LEU A 206 -3.39 15.74 16.86
N ALA A 207 -3.00 15.95 18.12
CA ALA A 207 -2.59 17.26 18.63
C ALA A 207 -1.33 17.78 17.92
N VAL A 208 -0.33 16.93 17.71
CA VAL A 208 0.91 17.27 17.02
C VAL A 208 0.65 17.64 15.55
N ILE A 209 -0.18 16.87 14.82
CA ILE A 209 -0.57 17.16 13.43
C ILE A 209 -1.25 18.53 13.38
N ARG A 210 -2.22 18.76 14.26
CA ARG A 210 -2.95 20.04 14.32
C ARG A 210 -2.01 21.23 14.53
N ARG A 211 -1.00 21.08 15.42
CA ARG A 211 -0.11 22.19 15.85
C ARG A 211 1.05 22.43 14.89
N PHE A 212 1.65 21.39 14.31
CA PHE A 212 2.93 21.50 13.62
C PHE A 212 2.88 21.33 12.10
N ILE A 213 1.87 20.68 11.52
CA ILE A 213 1.76 20.57 10.05
C ILE A 213 1.08 21.83 9.48
N LYS A 214 1.79 22.59 8.63
CA LYS A 214 1.34 23.86 8.03
C LYS A 214 1.18 23.79 6.50
N VAL A 215 0.60 22.70 5.98
CA VAL A 215 0.53 22.48 4.51
C VAL A 215 -0.52 23.33 3.81
N ASP A 216 -1.63 23.63 4.47
CA ASP A 216 -2.79 24.28 3.82
C ASP A 216 -2.66 25.81 3.76
N GLU A 217 -1.81 26.42 4.57
CA GLU A 217 -1.59 27.88 4.59
C GLU A 217 -0.73 28.32 3.41
N GLU A 218 0.35 27.59 3.08
CA GLU A 218 1.26 27.92 1.98
C GLU A 218 0.58 27.77 0.60
N SER A 219 -0.28 26.77 0.44
CA SER A 219 -1.02 26.55 -0.81
C SER A 219 -2.08 27.63 -1.05
N ARG A 220 -2.69 28.19 0.01
CA ARG A 220 -3.64 29.30 -0.08
C ARG A 220 -2.94 30.61 -0.41
N THR A 221 -1.81 30.90 0.22
CA THR A 221 -1.02 32.12 -0.01
C THR A 221 -0.52 32.16 -1.46
N GLN A 222 -0.02 31.05 -2.00
CA GLN A 222 0.40 30.97 -3.42
C GLN A 222 -0.77 31.12 -4.40
N GLN A 223 -1.96 30.63 -4.07
CA GLN A 223 -3.17 30.83 -4.89
C GLN A 223 -3.69 32.28 -4.80
N GLU A 224 -3.59 32.91 -3.66
CA GLU A 224 -3.99 34.32 -3.46
C GLU A 224 -2.99 35.27 -4.10
N GLU A 225 -1.69 35.01 -4.01
CA GLU A 225 -0.65 35.75 -4.73
C GLU A 225 -0.79 35.59 -6.26
N GLY A 226 -1.03 34.38 -6.76
CA GLY A 226 -1.30 34.16 -8.17
C GLY A 226 -2.57 34.87 -8.68
N ARG A 227 -3.60 34.99 -7.83
CA ARG A 227 -4.83 35.76 -8.12
C ARG A 227 -4.61 37.28 -8.05
N SER A 228 -3.79 37.77 -7.15
CA SER A 228 -3.46 39.19 -7.03
C SER A 228 -2.57 39.66 -8.18
N ILE A 229 -1.59 38.86 -8.62
CA ILE A 229 -0.76 39.14 -9.80
C ILE A 229 -1.59 39.16 -11.08
N GLN A 230 -2.59 38.27 -11.20
CA GLN A 230 -3.49 38.23 -12.37
C GLN A 230 -4.51 39.42 -12.36
N LYS A 231 -4.81 40.03 -11.21
CA LYS A 231 -5.63 41.24 -11.11
C LYS A 231 -4.88 42.54 -11.39
N VAL A 232 -3.54 42.54 -11.20
CA VAL A 232 -2.69 43.72 -11.38
C VAL A 232 -2.10 43.83 -12.78
N GLY A 233 -2.07 42.75 -13.55
CA GLY A 233 -1.52 42.66 -14.93
C GLY A 233 -2.56 42.75 -16.00
N ILE A 234 -2.78 43.98 -16.55
CA ILE A 234 -3.18 44.32 -17.92
C ILE A 234 -4.57 43.81 -18.41
N GLY A 235 -5.43 44.81 -18.63
CA GLY A 235 -6.68 44.68 -19.37
C GLY A 235 -6.48 44.25 -20.84
N ILE A 236 -6.41 42.97 -21.07
CA ILE A 236 -6.63 42.37 -22.39
C ILE A 236 -7.91 41.52 -22.29
N LYS A 237 -8.98 42.10 -22.89
CA LYS A 237 -10.24 41.41 -23.14
C LYS A 237 -9.98 40.29 -24.15
N THR A 238 -9.71 39.08 -23.70
CA THR A 238 -9.95 37.86 -24.49
C THR A 238 -11.13 37.15 -23.88
N GLY A 239 -12.27 37.25 -24.60
CA GLY A 239 -13.51 36.67 -24.17
C GLY A 239 -13.49 35.15 -24.20
N THR A 240 -13.08 34.56 -23.13
CA THR A 240 -13.49 33.22 -22.72
C THR A 240 -13.68 33.27 -21.22
N ASN A 241 -14.94 33.41 -20.82
CA ASN A 241 -15.40 33.23 -19.46
C ASN A 241 -15.10 31.79 -19.02
N ILE A 242 -13.86 31.52 -18.60
CA ILE A 242 -13.59 30.38 -17.74
C ILE A 242 -13.99 30.83 -16.33
N SER A 243 -15.29 30.85 -16.13
CA SER A 243 -15.89 30.84 -14.81
C SER A 243 -15.36 29.61 -14.08
N SER A 244 -14.31 29.80 -13.26
CA SER A 244 -13.96 28.83 -12.25
C SER A 244 -15.04 28.88 -11.15
N LYS A 245 -16.26 28.44 -11.50
CA LYS A 245 -17.21 27.98 -10.50
C LYS A 245 -16.47 26.90 -9.72
N SER A 246 -16.29 27.10 -8.44
CA SER A 246 -15.97 26.06 -7.47
C SER A 246 -17.13 25.05 -7.56
N SER A 247 -17.00 24.14 -8.54
CA SER A 247 -17.94 23.06 -8.74
C SER A 247 -17.84 22.20 -7.51
N GLY A 248 -18.85 22.23 -6.65
CA GLY A 248 -18.89 21.42 -5.45
C GLY A 248 -18.40 20.02 -5.77
N SER A 249 -17.43 19.54 -4.99
CA SER A 249 -16.84 18.22 -5.16
C SER A 249 -17.94 17.17 -4.98
N GLN A 250 -18.56 16.75 -6.07
CA GLN A 250 -19.43 15.59 -6.05
C GLN A 250 -18.54 14.35 -6.01
N ILE A 251 -18.57 13.68 -4.85
CA ILE A 251 -17.94 12.35 -4.68
C ILE A 251 -18.76 11.38 -5.52
N ASP A 252 -18.11 10.54 -6.31
CA ASP A 252 -18.78 9.45 -7.01
C ASP A 252 -19.17 8.35 -6.03
N ILE A 253 -20.34 8.54 -5.38
CA ILE A 253 -20.87 7.57 -4.42
C ILE A 253 -21.17 6.24 -5.11
N LYS A 254 -21.62 6.25 -6.38
CA LYS A 254 -21.89 5.03 -7.13
C LYS A 254 -20.61 4.24 -7.40
N GLY A 255 -19.56 4.93 -7.84
CA GLY A 255 -18.22 4.32 -7.98
C GLY A 255 -17.69 3.76 -6.65
N ALA A 256 -17.87 4.50 -5.54
CA ALA A 256 -17.46 4.04 -4.21
C ALA A 256 -18.19 2.76 -3.78
N ILE A 257 -19.52 2.70 -3.96
CA ILE A 257 -20.33 1.53 -3.60
C ILE A 257 -19.97 0.32 -4.48
N THR A 258 -19.85 0.50 -5.80
CA THR A 258 -19.50 -0.61 -6.70
C THR A 258 -18.08 -1.11 -6.44
N LEU A 259 -17.13 -0.22 -6.14
CA LEU A 259 -15.79 -0.62 -5.70
C LEU A 259 -15.82 -1.39 -4.38
N ALA A 260 -16.59 -0.90 -3.40
CA ALA A 260 -16.74 -1.58 -2.11
C ALA A 260 -17.29 -3.00 -2.29
N ILE A 261 -18.37 -3.17 -3.05
CA ILE A 261 -18.96 -4.47 -3.31
C ILE A 261 -17.99 -5.38 -4.07
N ALA A 262 -17.29 -4.86 -5.09
CA ALA A 262 -16.32 -5.63 -5.88
C ALA A 262 -15.19 -6.17 -5.00
N VAL A 263 -14.54 -5.28 -4.21
CA VAL A 263 -13.42 -5.66 -3.33
C VAL A 263 -13.90 -6.60 -2.23
N THR A 264 -15.04 -6.30 -1.59
CA THR A 264 -15.62 -7.14 -0.53
C THR A 264 -15.95 -8.53 -1.07
N SER A 265 -16.67 -8.63 -2.18
CA SER A 265 -17.05 -9.91 -2.76
C SER A 265 -15.83 -10.74 -3.19
N PHE A 266 -14.81 -10.09 -3.75
CA PHE A 266 -13.57 -10.77 -4.14
C PHE A 266 -12.81 -11.32 -2.90
N LEU A 267 -12.68 -10.53 -1.83
CA LEU A 267 -12.03 -10.96 -0.59
C LEU A 267 -12.85 -12.05 0.14
N LEU A 268 -14.20 -11.94 0.10
CA LEU A 268 -15.08 -12.99 0.60
C LEU A 268 -14.91 -14.30 -0.16
N ALA A 269 -14.88 -14.24 -1.50
CA ALA A 269 -14.65 -15.43 -2.31
C ALA A 269 -13.34 -16.14 -1.93
N LEU A 270 -12.25 -15.37 -1.74
CA LEU A 270 -10.97 -15.92 -1.31
C LEU A 270 -11.06 -16.55 0.09
N THR A 271 -11.72 -15.88 1.05
CA THR A 271 -11.89 -16.39 2.41
C THR A 271 -12.73 -17.67 2.43
N TYR A 272 -13.82 -17.73 1.64
CA TYR A 272 -14.64 -18.93 1.56
C TYR A 272 -14.00 -20.08 0.77
N MET A 273 -13.01 -19.83 -0.08
CA MET A 273 -12.18 -20.89 -0.66
C MET A 273 -11.40 -21.65 0.41
N GLU A 274 -10.96 -20.97 1.47
CA GLU A 274 -10.28 -21.59 2.62
C GLU A 274 -11.23 -22.50 3.41
N THR A 275 -12.48 -22.08 3.60
CA THR A 275 -13.43 -22.79 4.48
C THR A 275 -14.16 -23.95 3.79
N GLY A 276 -14.31 -23.89 2.47
CA GLY A 276 -15.00 -24.93 1.70
C GLY A 276 -14.30 -26.29 1.74
N SER A 277 -13.00 -26.33 2.06
CA SER A 277 -12.22 -27.56 2.22
C SER A 277 -12.37 -28.22 3.60
N ALA A 278 -12.78 -27.47 4.63
CA ALA A 278 -12.79 -27.94 6.02
C ALA A 278 -14.15 -28.47 6.52
N GLY A 279 -15.26 -28.25 5.81
CA GLY A 279 -16.63 -28.47 6.33
C GLY A 279 -17.41 -29.63 5.70
N SER A 280 -16.87 -30.37 4.74
CA SER A 280 -17.63 -31.37 4.01
C SER A 280 -17.34 -32.80 4.50
N ASN A 281 -17.85 -33.15 5.68
CA ASN A 281 -18.05 -34.55 6.10
C ASN A 281 -19.28 -35.21 5.45
N THR A 282 -19.87 -34.64 4.44
CA THR A 282 -20.90 -35.25 3.63
C THR A 282 -20.31 -35.86 2.38
N ILE A 283 -20.35 -37.18 2.35
CA ILE A 283 -20.01 -38.07 1.22
C ILE A 283 -20.93 -37.71 0.03
N ASN A 284 -20.66 -36.64 -0.66
CA ASN A 284 -21.13 -36.39 -2.01
C ASN A 284 -19.98 -35.81 -2.82
N ASN A 285 -19.34 -36.69 -3.56
CA ASN A 285 -18.35 -36.42 -4.59
C ASN A 285 -18.85 -35.36 -5.57
N SER A 286 -18.54 -34.12 -5.33
CA SER A 286 -18.43 -33.13 -6.40
C SER A 286 -17.26 -32.21 -6.05
N SER A 287 -16.16 -32.43 -6.74
CA SER A 287 -14.97 -31.59 -6.84
C SER A 287 -15.30 -30.24 -7.49
N GLY A 288 -16.35 -29.57 -7.00
CA GLY A 288 -16.79 -28.26 -7.46
C GLY A 288 -16.56 -27.21 -6.39
N LEU A 289 -16.08 -26.04 -6.79
CA LEU A 289 -16.08 -24.84 -5.96
C LEU A 289 -17.45 -24.67 -5.31
N SER A 290 -17.50 -24.42 -4.01
CA SER A 290 -18.78 -24.27 -3.31
C SER A 290 -19.61 -23.16 -3.99
N ILE A 291 -20.93 -23.33 -4.05
CA ILE A 291 -21.83 -22.37 -4.69
C ILE A 291 -21.66 -20.96 -4.10
N GLN A 292 -21.25 -20.85 -2.85
CA GLN A 292 -20.94 -19.60 -2.16
C GLN A 292 -19.71 -18.92 -2.77
N VAL A 293 -18.63 -19.65 -2.99
CA VAL A 293 -17.41 -19.12 -3.64
C VAL A 293 -17.73 -18.61 -5.03
N VAL A 294 -18.44 -19.44 -5.83
CA VAL A 294 -18.85 -19.06 -7.19
C VAL A 294 -19.74 -17.82 -7.16
N SER A 295 -20.71 -17.73 -6.24
CA SER A 295 -21.61 -16.58 -6.14
C SER A 295 -20.87 -15.29 -5.79
N PHE A 296 -19.88 -15.34 -4.88
CA PHE A 296 -19.07 -14.18 -4.53
C PHE A 296 -18.13 -13.78 -5.68
N PHE A 297 -17.52 -14.72 -6.40
CA PHE A 297 -16.72 -14.41 -7.58
C PHE A 297 -17.57 -13.74 -8.68
N VAL A 298 -18.73 -14.28 -8.98
CA VAL A 298 -19.66 -13.72 -9.99
C VAL A 298 -20.11 -12.32 -9.57
N THR A 299 -20.51 -12.14 -8.30
CA THR A 299 -20.89 -10.82 -7.77
C THR A 299 -19.72 -9.85 -7.84
N GLY A 300 -18.50 -10.27 -7.49
CA GLY A 300 -17.29 -9.47 -7.59
C GLY A 300 -17.01 -9.03 -9.03
N ILE A 301 -17.08 -9.94 -10.00
CA ILE A 301 -16.88 -9.64 -11.41
C ILE A 301 -17.95 -8.68 -11.94
N ILE A 302 -19.23 -8.94 -11.67
CA ILE A 302 -20.33 -8.06 -12.08
C ILE A 302 -20.14 -6.66 -11.50
N SER A 303 -19.86 -6.56 -10.20
CA SER A 303 -19.65 -5.28 -9.53
C SER A 303 -18.40 -4.55 -10.02
N PHE A 304 -17.33 -5.27 -10.36
CA PHE A 304 -16.14 -4.69 -10.97
C PHE A 304 -16.41 -4.13 -12.37
N VAL A 305 -17.18 -4.85 -13.18
CA VAL A 305 -17.62 -4.36 -14.49
C VAL A 305 -18.50 -3.11 -14.34
N LEU A 306 -19.44 -3.13 -13.39
CA LEU A 306 -20.27 -1.96 -13.06
C LEU A 306 -19.42 -0.78 -12.58
N PHE A 307 -18.40 -1.04 -11.76
CA PHE A 307 -17.43 -0.03 -11.33
C PHE A 307 -16.74 0.61 -12.55
N ILE A 308 -16.21 -0.18 -13.47
CA ILE A 308 -15.55 0.33 -14.68
C ILE A 308 -16.53 1.17 -15.52
N ILE A 309 -17.79 0.73 -15.68
CA ILE A 309 -18.81 1.46 -16.44
C ILE A 309 -19.13 2.78 -15.74
N THR A 310 -19.30 2.76 -14.41
CA THR A 310 -19.60 3.96 -13.61
C THR A 310 -18.44 4.96 -13.68
N GLU A 311 -17.20 4.52 -13.49
CA GLU A 311 -16.00 5.36 -13.56
C GLU A 311 -15.80 6.00 -14.96
N ARG A 312 -16.08 5.24 -16.03
CA ARG A 312 -16.00 5.79 -17.40
C ARG A 312 -17.04 6.87 -17.67
N ARG A 313 -18.19 6.82 -16.99
CA ARG A 313 -19.29 7.77 -17.16
C ARG A 313 -19.28 8.89 -16.12
N ALA A 314 -18.52 8.72 -15.03
CA ALA A 314 -18.45 9.70 -13.96
C ALA A 314 -17.77 10.99 -14.42
N LYS A 315 -18.41 12.13 -14.13
CA LYS A 315 -17.80 13.45 -14.36
C LYS A 315 -16.57 13.70 -13.48
N TYR A 316 -16.54 13.06 -12.31
CA TYR A 316 -15.46 13.14 -11.33
C TYR A 316 -15.12 11.75 -10.80
N PRO A 317 -14.40 10.92 -11.57
CA PRO A 317 -14.12 9.54 -11.19
C PRO A 317 -13.27 9.47 -9.91
N LEU A 318 -13.45 8.40 -9.11
CA LEU A 318 -12.62 8.08 -7.94
C LEU A 318 -11.26 7.56 -8.36
N VAL A 319 -11.26 6.70 -9.38
CA VAL A 319 -10.06 6.11 -9.98
C VAL A 319 -10.01 6.54 -11.43
N ASP A 320 -9.05 7.35 -11.80
CA ASP A 320 -8.84 7.71 -13.20
C ASP A 320 -8.29 6.50 -13.97
N LEU A 321 -9.20 5.78 -14.66
CA LEU A 321 -8.85 4.60 -15.44
C LEU A 321 -7.82 4.90 -16.55
N LYS A 322 -7.85 6.11 -17.14
CA LYS A 322 -6.87 6.50 -18.16
C LYS A 322 -5.47 6.65 -17.52
N LEU A 323 -5.42 7.23 -16.34
CA LEU A 323 -4.19 7.36 -15.58
C LEU A 323 -3.68 5.99 -15.11
N MET A 324 -4.57 5.14 -14.58
CA MET A 324 -4.22 3.80 -14.11
C MET A 324 -3.69 2.91 -15.26
N LEU A 325 -4.28 3.02 -16.45
CA LEU A 325 -3.86 2.27 -17.66
C LEU A 325 -2.67 2.92 -18.39
N ASN A 326 -2.10 4.00 -17.84
CA ASN A 326 -0.89 4.61 -18.39
C ASN A 326 0.24 3.58 -18.49
N LYS A 327 1.00 3.64 -19.58
CA LYS A 327 2.06 2.66 -19.91
C LYS A 327 3.15 2.53 -18.84
N ALA A 328 3.37 3.55 -18.00
CA ALA A 328 4.32 3.51 -16.89
C ALA A 328 3.62 3.19 -15.54
N ILE A 329 2.42 3.73 -15.30
CA ILE A 329 1.73 3.61 -14.02
C ILE A 329 1.19 2.19 -13.80
N LEU A 330 0.62 1.57 -14.83
CA LEU A 330 0.05 0.21 -14.70
C LEU A 330 1.07 -0.83 -14.24
N PRO A 331 2.23 -1.01 -14.90
CA PRO A 331 3.20 -2.00 -14.42
C PRO A 331 3.78 -1.65 -13.05
N ALA A 332 3.93 -0.36 -12.71
CA ALA A 332 4.37 0.05 -11.38
C ALA A 332 3.33 -0.31 -10.29
N ASN A 333 2.04 -0.12 -10.56
CA ASN A 333 0.96 -0.53 -9.65
C ASN A 333 0.88 -2.05 -9.48
N LEU A 334 1.07 -2.83 -10.55
CA LEU A 334 1.12 -4.29 -10.48
C LEU A 334 2.32 -4.78 -9.66
N ILE A 335 3.48 -4.13 -9.80
CA ILE A 335 4.65 -4.41 -8.95
C ILE A 335 4.33 -4.15 -7.48
N ILE A 336 3.69 -3.01 -7.15
CA ILE A 336 3.30 -2.69 -5.76
C ILE A 336 2.28 -3.68 -5.22
N MET A 337 1.36 -4.17 -6.04
CA MET A 337 0.42 -5.23 -5.68
C MET A 337 1.17 -6.52 -5.30
N ILE A 338 2.16 -6.94 -6.11
CA ILE A 338 2.99 -8.12 -5.83
C ILE A 338 3.81 -7.91 -4.54
N VAL A 339 4.36 -6.71 -4.31
CA VAL A 339 5.07 -6.38 -3.06
C VAL A 339 4.15 -6.54 -1.84
N GLY A 340 2.93 -6.02 -1.90
CA GLY A 340 1.94 -6.18 -0.84
C GLY A 340 1.61 -7.65 -0.57
N MET A 341 1.35 -8.42 -1.63
CA MET A 341 1.07 -9.85 -1.54
C MET A 341 2.22 -10.63 -0.92
N SER A 342 3.45 -10.40 -1.39
CA SER A 342 4.65 -11.09 -0.89
C SER A 342 4.89 -10.84 0.59
N MET A 343 4.74 -9.58 1.02
CA MET A 343 4.93 -9.18 2.41
C MET A 343 3.94 -9.87 3.35
N PHE A 344 2.65 -9.80 3.02
CA PHE A 344 1.60 -10.37 3.88
C PHE A 344 1.52 -11.89 3.80
N MET A 345 1.92 -12.51 2.68
CA MET A 345 2.09 -13.95 2.56
C MET A 345 3.11 -14.46 3.59
N VAL A 346 4.26 -13.79 3.72
CA VAL A 346 5.28 -14.10 4.71
C VAL A 346 4.78 -13.85 6.13
N PHE A 347 4.11 -12.73 6.39
CA PHE A 347 3.57 -12.42 7.72
C PHE A 347 2.56 -13.45 8.21
N GLN A 348 1.78 -14.04 7.32
CA GLN A 348 0.86 -15.12 7.65
C GLN A 348 1.58 -16.46 7.86
N THR A 349 2.57 -16.76 7.00
CA THR A 349 3.17 -18.10 6.92
C THR A 349 4.21 -18.34 8.03
N ILE A 350 5.11 -17.38 8.25
CA ILE A 350 6.23 -17.58 9.18
C ILE A 350 5.80 -17.82 10.62
N PRO A 351 4.83 -17.08 11.20
CA PRO A 351 4.35 -17.36 12.56
C PRO A 351 3.80 -18.78 12.73
N ILE A 352 3.09 -19.29 11.71
CA ILE A 352 2.53 -20.64 11.75
C ILE A 352 3.65 -21.67 11.67
N LEU A 353 4.59 -21.53 10.72
CA LEU A 353 5.75 -22.42 10.60
C LEU A 353 6.60 -22.48 11.87
N VAL A 354 6.78 -21.33 12.57
CA VAL A 354 7.58 -21.27 13.80
C VAL A 354 6.84 -21.94 14.98
N ARG A 355 5.51 -21.80 15.06
CA ARG A 355 4.70 -22.29 16.19
C ARG A 355 4.19 -23.72 16.05
N ASP A 356 4.08 -24.22 14.83
CA ASP A 356 3.60 -25.58 14.59
C ASP A 356 4.55 -26.60 15.26
N PRO A 357 4.02 -27.71 15.80
CA PRO A 357 4.83 -28.70 16.51
C PRO A 357 5.76 -29.44 15.55
N GLN A 358 6.91 -29.86 16.09
CA GLN A 358 7.83 -30.74 15.36
C GLN A 358 7.16 -32.08 15.02
N PRO A 359 7.40 -32.67 13.85
CA PRO A 359 8.36 -32.29 12.81
C PRO A 359 7.81 -31.33 11.73
N LEU A 360 6.59 -30.84 11.86
CA LEU A 360 5.92 -30.02 10.84
C LEU A 360 6.32 -28.53 10.91
N GLY A 361 6.69 -28.06 12.10
CA GLY A 361 7.23 -26.73 12.36
C GLY A 361 8.37 -26.81 13.40
N PHE A 362 8.65 -25.68 14.07
CA PHE A 362 9.73 -25.63 15.07
C PHE A 362 9.23 -25.84 16.51
N GLY A 363 7.94 -25.72 16.78
CA GLY A 363 7.35 -25.90 18.11
C GLY A 363 7.68 -24.77 19.08
N GLU A 364 8.01 -23.59 18.58
CA GLU A 364 8.47 -22.46 19.35
C GLU A 364 7.30 -21.59 19.86
N ASP A 365 7.59 -20.69 20.78
CA ASP A 365 6.60 -19.77 21.37
C ASP A 365 6.35 -18.50 20.53
N VAL A 366 5.45 -17.64 21.00
CA VAL A 366 5.09 -16.38 20.35
C VAL A 366 6.25 -15.39 20.33
N ILE A 367 7.07 -15.37 21.39
CA ILE A 367 8.23 -14.48 21.51
C ILE A 367 9.26 -14.86 20.46
N LYS A 368 9.55 -16.16 20.31
CA LYS A 368 10.49 -16.68 19.32
C LYS A 368 10.05 -16.38 17.88
N THR A 369 8.74 -16.40 17.62
CA THR A 369 8.18 -15.96 16.35
C THR A 369 8.56 -14.52 16.03
N GLY A 370 8.53 -13.66 17.04
CA GLY A 370 8.99 -12.28 16.93
C GLY A 370 10.48 -12.18 16.60
N ASP A 371 11.31 -12.95 17.30
CA ASP A 371 12.77 -12.98 17.11
C ASP A 371 13.16 -13.39 15.70
N VAL A 372 12.49 -14.40 15.12
CA VAL A 372 12.72 -14.86 13.76
C VAL A 372 12.37 -13.78 12.73
N GLN A 373 11.35 -12.96 12.99
CA GLN A 373 10.93 -11.87 12.10
C GLN A 373 11.66 -10.55 12.36
N LEU A 374 12.36 -10.40 13.47
CA LEU A 374 13.07 -9.16 13.83
C LEU A 374 14.09 -8.71 12.78
N PRO A 375 14.94 -9.58 12.18
CA PRO A 375 15.88 -9.17 11.14
C PRO A 375 15.19 -8.59 9.90
N PHE A 376 14.03 -9.14 9.51
CA PHE A 376 13.20 -8.56 8.44
C PHE A 376 12.85 -7.09 8.74
N ALA A 377 12.41 -6.82 9.95
CA ALA A 377 12.00 -5.49 10.36
C ALA A 377 13.13 -4.48 10.39
N VAL A 378 14.23 -4.85 11.07
CA VAL A 378 15.39 -3.99 11.22
C VAL A 378 15.99 -3.64 9.86
N VAL A 379 16.14 -4.64 9.00
CA VAL A 379 16.66 -4.42 7.64
C VAL A 379 15.68 -3.61 6.79
N LEU A 380 14.37 -3.85 6.91
CA LEU A 380 13.36 -3.07 6.18
C LEU A 380 13.33 -1.61 6.63
N LEU A 381 13.53 -1.34 7.92
CA LEU A 381 13.65 0.01 8.46
C LEU A 381 14.87 0.75 7.87
N VAL A 382 16.04 0.12 7.90
CA VAL A 382 17.30 0.71 7.42
C VAL A 382 17.27 0.86 5.90
N PHE A 383 16.90 -0.20 5.18
CA PHE A 383 16.86 -0.18 3.71
C PHE A 383 15.67 0.61 3.15
N GLY A 384 14.56 0.71 3.86
CA GLY A 384 13.45 1.57 3.47
C GLY A 384 13.89 3.02 3.35
N ALA A 385 14.57 3.56 4.36
CA ALA A 385 15.15 4.90 4.33
C ALA A 385 16.29 5.01 3.30
N SER A 386 17.21 4.04 3.28
CA SER A 386 18.38 4.03 2.39
C SER A 386 17.99 3.88 0.91
N SER A 387 16.94 3.14 0.59
CA SER A 387 16.46 2.98 -0.79
C SER A 387 16.04 4.29 -1.42
N GLY A 388 15.49 5.23 -0.64
CA GLY A 388 15.21 6.58 -1.11
C GLY A 388 16.45 7.33 -1.56
N PHE A 389 17.57 7.21 -0.84
CA PHE A 389 18.87 7.80 -1.25
C PHE A 389 19.46 7.08 -2.46
N ILE A 390 19.36 5.75 -2.51
CA ILE A 390 19.83 4.95 -3.66
C ILE A 390 19.08 5.37 -4.93
N ILE A 391 17.75 5.50 -4.86
CA ILE A 391 16.89 5.89 -5.96
C ILE A 391 17.17 7.32 -6.40
N SER A 392 17.44 8.24 -5.49
CA SER A 392 17.77 9.62 -5.82
C SER A 392 19.09 9.75 -6.60
N LYS A 393 20.02 8.77 -6.47
CA LYS A 393 21.31 8.74 -7.18
C LYS A 393 21.28 7.91 -8.45
N LEU A 394 20.61 6.75 -8.45
CA LEU A 394 20.64 5.76 -9.54
C LEU A 394 19.41 5.82 -10.46
N GLY A 395 18.43 6.71 -10.15
CA GLY A 395 17.12 6.68 -10.78
C GLY A 395 16.25 5.54 -10.19
N SER A 396 14.98 5.46 -10.61
CA SER A 396 14.02 4.50 -10.04
C SER A 396 14.10 3.10 -10.66
N LEU A 397 14.44 3.01 -11.94
CA LEU A 397 14.27 1.78 -12.72
C LEU A 397 15.28 0.69 -12.37
N LYS A 398 16.55 1.06 -12.12
CA LYS A 398 17.59 0.09 -11.73
C LYS A 398 17.31 -0.54 -10.37
N PRO A 399 16.97 0.25 -9.31
CA PRO A 399 16.60 -0.30 -8.01
C PRO A 399 15.36 -1.19 -8.03
N ILE A 400 14.33 -0.89 -8.86
CA ILE A 400 13.16 -1.76 -9.02
C ILE A 400 13.56 -3.15 -9.52
N ILE A 401 14.38 -3.21 -10.58
CA ILE A 401 14.84 -4.49 -11.15
C ILE A 401 15.70 -5.24 -10.13
N ALA A 402 16.71 -4.57 -9.55
CA ALA A 402 17.58 -5.17 -8.53
C ALA A 402 16.77 -5.68 -7.32
N GLY A 403 15.82 -4.89 -6.83
CA GLY A 403 14.95 -5.26 -5.73
C GLY A 403 14.07 -6.47 -6.05
N SER A 404 13.46 -6.52 -7.24
CA SER A 404 12.66 -7.68 -7.67
C SER A 404 13.50 -8.96 -7.79
N VAL A 405 14.76 -8.86 -8.26
CA VAL A 405 15.70 -9.99 -8.32
C VAL A 405 16.07 -10.46 -6.91
N VAL A 406 16.40 -9.53 -6.00
CA VAL A 406 16.72 -9.86 -4.60
C VAL A 406 15.52 -10.53 -3.92
N THR A 407 14.29 -10.07 -4.16
CA THR A 407 13.06 -10.70 -3.67
C THR A 407 12.92 -12.13 -4.17
N ALA A 408 13.17 -12.39 -5.45
CA ALA A 408 13.11 -13.72 -6.02
C ALA A 408 14.18 -14.67 -5.43
N ILE A 409 15.40 -14.17 -5.24
CA ILE A 409 16.48 -14.93 -4.59
C ILE A 409 16.10 -15.31 -3.16
N SER A 410 15.52 -14.38 -2.40
CA SER A 410 15.09 -14.63 -1.03
C SER A 410 13.98 -15.67 -0.94
N PHE A 411 12.95 -15.60 -1.78
CA PHE A 411 11.90 -16.63 -1.80
C PHE A 411 12.40 -18.00 -2.26
N PHE A 412 13.35 -18.02 -3.20
CA PHE A 412 14.03 -19.26 -3.57
C PHE A 412 14.87 -19.80 -2.39
N GLY A 413 15.51 -18.91 -1.64
CA GLY A 413 16.20 -19.27 -0.39
C GLY A 413 15.24 -19.84 0.66
N LEU A 414 14.06 -19.26 0.86
CA LEU A 414 13.03 -19.80 1.76
C LEU A 414 12.50 -21.15 1.27
N LEU A 415 12.34 -21.36 -0.04
CA LEU A 415 11.92 -22.63 -0.61
C LEU A 415 12.93 -23.75 -0.33
N THR A 416 14.23 -23.45 -0.39
CA THR A 416 15.30 -24.45 -0.28
C THR A 416 15.90 -24.58 1.12
N PHE A 417 15.90 -23.50 1.91
CA PHE A 417 16.61 -23.38 3.19
C PHE A 417 15.69 -22.86 4.32
N HIS A 418 14.59 -23.56 4.59
CA HIS A 418 13.70 -23.25 5.71
C HIS A 418 13.77 -24.25 6.85
N SER A 419 14.87 -25.04 6.93
CA SER A 419 15.07 -26.07 7.95
C SER A 419 15.59 -25.53 9.29
N SER A 420 15.97 -24.26 9.40
CA SER A 420 16.37 -23.64 10.67
C SER A 420 15.89 -22.20 10.75
N GLU A 421 15.59 -21.75 11.97
CA GLU A 421 15.14 -20.40 12.28
C GLU A 421 16.13 -19.33 11.78
N LEU A 422 17.44 -19.58 11.94
CA LEU A 422 18.49 -18.67 11.49
C LEU A 422 18.45 -18.48 9.97
N LEU A 423 18.28 -19.55 9.19
CA LEU A 423 18.21 -19.49 7.74
C LEU A 423 16.94 -18.74 7.29
N ILE A 424 15.82 -18.96 7.98
CA ILE A 424 14.58 -18.19 7.74
C ILE A 424 14.84 -16.73 8.02
N SER A 425 15.39 -16.35 9.18
CA SER A 425 15.69 -14.98 9.55
C SER A 425 16.60 -14.27 8.54
N LEU A 426 17.64 -14.94 8.05
CA LEU A 426 18.55 -14.40 7.04
C LEU A 426 17.84 -14.18 5.70
N ASN A 427 17.04 -15.15 5.26
CA ASN A 427 16.24 -14.99 4.03
C ASN A 427 15.22 -13.86 4.16
N LEU A 428 14.58 -13.71 5.31
CA LEU A 428 13.67 -12.60 5.60
C LEU A 428 14.37 -11.24 5.56
N ALA A 429 15.60 -11.14 6.08
CA ALA A 429 16.42 -9.94 5.98
C ALA A 429 16.73 -9.57 4.52
N ILE A 430 17.10 -10.56 3.69
CA ILE A 430 17.34 -10.37 2.24
C ILE A 430 16.04 -9.95 1.55
N LEU A 431 14.91 -10.58 1.89
CA LEU A 431 13.59 -10.25 1.36
C LEU A 431 13.25 -8.77 1.56
N SER A 432 13.51 -8.25 2.75
CA SER A 432 13.19 -6.87 3.10
C SER A 432 13.98 -5.85 2.29
N ILE A 433 15.24 -6.15 1.92
CA ILE A 433 16.03 -5.32 1.00
C ILE A 433 15.33 -5.24 -0.36
N GLY A 434 14.95 -6.40 -0.91
CA GLY A 434 14.25 -6.49 -2.19
C GLY A 434 12.93 -5.72 -2.21
N LEU A 435 12.09 -5.94 -1.20
CA LEU A 435 10.80 -5.27 -1.08
C LEU A 435 10.94 -3.75 -0.92
N SER A 436 11.94 -3.26 -0.16
CA SER A 436 12.20 -1.83 0.01
C SER A 436 12.56 -1.16 -1.31
N LEU A 437 13.56 -1.67 -2.03
CA LEU A 437 14.01 -1.11 -3.30
C LEU A 437 12.90 -1.11 -4.35
N THR A 438 12.15 -2.20 -4.43
CA THR A 438 11.05 -2.37 -5.39
C THR A 438 9.89 -1.42 -5.07
N SER A 439 9.45 -1.36 -3.81
CA SER A 439 8.32 -0.54 -3.38
C SER A 439 8.59 0.95 -3.54
N VAL A 440 9.72 1.44 -3.00
CA VAL A 440 10.08 2.86 -3.06
C VAL A 440 10.33 3.29 -4.50
N GLY A 441 10.99 2.44 -5.30
CA GLY A 441 11.24 2.69 -6.72
C GLY A 441 9.95 2.80 -7.53
N ALA A 442 9.04 1.84 -7.39
CA ALA A 442 7.76 1.83 -8.10
C ALA A 442 6.87 3.02 -7.70
N MET A 443 6.81 3.33 -6.40
CA MET A 443 6.09 4.50 -5.90
C MET A 443 6.65 5.80 -6.49
N ASN A 444 7.98 5.94 -6.57
CA ASN A 444 8.63 7.12 -7.14
C ASN A 444 8.31 7.27 -8.65
N VAL A 445 8.29 6.17 -9.41
CA VAL A 445 7.85 6.20 -10.83
C VAL A 445 6.42 6.75 -10.93
N ILE A 446 5.50 6.25 -10.13
CA ILE A 446 4.09 6.68 -10.14
C ILE A 446 3.99 8.18 -9.86
N ILE A 447 4.68 8.66 -8.83
CA ILE A 447 4.62 10.08 -8.44
C ILE A 447 5.21 10.98 -9.52
N LEU A 448 6.34 10.61 -10.11
CA LEU A 448 7.00 11.43 -11.13
C LEU A 448 6.26 11.43 -12.47
N THR A 449 5.53 10.36 -12.78
CA THR A 449 4.72 10.27 -14.01
C THR A 449 3.30 10.83 -13.87
N THR A 450 2.84 11.09 -12.63
CA THR A 450 1.50 11.63 -12.37
C THR A 450 1.53 13.16 -12.35
N PRO A 451 0.60 13.86 -13.08
CA PRO A 451 0.45 15.30 -12.96
C PRO A 451 0.10 15.72 -11.52
N LYS A 452 0.58 16.90 -11.07
CA LYS A 452 0.41 17.36 -9.69
C LYS A 452 -1.05 17.33 -9.20
N GLN A 453 -1.98 17.73 -10.06
CA GLN A 453 -3.42 17.80 -9.75
C GLN A 453 -4.11 16.45 -9.52
N PHE A 454 -3.51 15.33 -9.97
CA PHE A 454 -4.07 13.98 -9.85
C PHE A 454 -3.28 13.09 -8.88
N THR A 455 -2.38 13.68 -8.08
CA THR A 455 -1.48 12.92 -7.20
C THR A 455 -2.24 12.11 -6.16
N GLY A 456 -3.23 12.70 -5.49
CA GLY A 456 -4.01 12.02 -4.46
C GLY A 456 -4.78 10.83 -5.04
N ILE A 457 -5.42 11.00 -6.21
CA ILE A 457 -6.14 9.93 -6.90
C ILE A 457 -5.17 8.81 -7.30
N SER A 458 -4.01 9.16 -7.87
CA SER A 458 -3.02 8.16 -8.31
C SER A 458 -2.44 7.39 -7.12
N LEU A 459 -2.09 8.07 -6.03
CA LEU A 459 -1.58 7.43 -4.82
C LEU A 459 -2.66 6.60 -4.11
N GLY A 460 -3.90 7.08 -4.10
CA GLY A 460 -5.05 6.31 -3.60
C GLY A 460 -5.23 5.00 -4.37
N THR A 461 -5.18 5.06 -5.71
CA THR A 461 -5.25 3.88 -6.57
C THR A 461 -4.06 2.91 -6.33
N THR A 462 -2.86 3.46 -6.13
CA THR A 462 -1.66 2.66 -5.83
C THR A 462 -1.81 1.92 -4.50
N MET A 463 -2.33 2.59 -3.46
CA MET A 463 -2.59 1.95 -2.18
C MET A 463 -3.70 0.92 -2.26
N LEU A 464 -4.75 1.18 -3.05
CA LEU A 464 -5.77 0.18 -3.36
C LEU A 464 -5.15 -1.10 -3.95
N MET A 465 -4.28 -0.98 -4.96
CA MET A 465 -3.57 -2.13 -5.54
C MET A 465 -2.70 -2.86 -4.50
N ARG A 466 -1.99 -2.12 -3.65
CA ARG A 466 -1.22 -2.69 -2.55
C ARG A 466 -2.09 -3.49 -1.58
N ILE A 467 -3.24 -2.92 -1.15
CA ILE A 467 -4.15 -3.57 -0.20
C ILE A 467 -4.77 -4.83 -0.81
N ILE A 468 -5.15 -4.80 -2.10
CA ILE A 468 -5.63 -5.99 -2.80
C ILE A 468 -4.54 -7.08 -2.77
N GLY A 469 -3.30 -6.74 -3.09
CA GLY A 469 -2.19 -7.69 -2.98
C GLY A 469 -2.01 -8.22 -1.56
N SER A 470 -2.02 -7.32 -0.57
CA SER A 470 -1.90 -7.68 0.86
C SER A 470 -3.01 -8.63 1.35
N SER A 471 -4.19 -8.60 0.73
CA SER A 471 -5.31 -9.48 1.06
C SER A 471 -5.22 -10.83 0.36
N VAL A 472 -4.71 -10.85 -0.88
CA VAL A 472 -4.54 -12.08 -1.68
C VAL A 472 -3.43 -12.98 -1.09
N GLY A 473 -2.35 -12.39 -0.58
CA GLY A 473 -1.21 -13.14 -0.04
C GLY A 473 -1.58 -14.12 1.06
N PRO A 474 -2.15 -13.66 2.18
CA PRO A 474 -2.62 -14.53 3.26
C PRO A 474 -3.65 -15.57 2.81
N ALA A 475 -4.60 -15.17 1.95
CA ALA A 475 -5.62 -16.08 1.43
C ALA A 475 -5.01 -17.26 0.66
N LEU A 476 -4.03 -16.99 -0.22
CA LEU A 476 -3.29 -18.07 -0.91
C LEU A 476 -2.51 -18.94 0.07
N ALA A 477 -1.84 -18.34 1.06
CA ALA A 477 -1.12 -19.10 2.08
C ALA A 477 -2.07 -19.99 2.89
N GLY A 478 -3.20 -19.45 3.36
CA GLY A 478 -4.23 -20.20 4.08
C GLY A 478 -4.80 -21.35 3.25
N MET A 479 -5.10 -21.12 1.97
CA MET A 479 -5.58 -22.16 1.04
C MET A 479 -4.61 -23.34 0.94
N TYR A 480 -3.29 -23.08 0.79
CA TYR A 480 -2.30 -24.15 0.75
C TYR A 480 -2.17 -24.87 2.09
N MET A 481 -2.17 -24.14 3.21
CA MET A 481 -2.09 -24.72 4.55
C MET A 481 -3.32 -25.60 4.87
N GLN A 482 -4.50 -25.22 4.38
CA GLN A 482 -5.73 -25.97 4.58
C GLN A 482 -5.84 -27.19 3.67
N SER A 483 -5.37 -27.08 2.40
CA SER A 483 -5.48 -28.17 1.42
C SER A 483 -4.43 -29.27 1.61
N HIS A 484 -3.30 -28.96 2.26
CA HIS A 484 -2.19 -29.89 2.48
C HIS A 484 -1.87 -29.97 3.99
N GLN A 485 -2.68 -30.75 4.71
CA GLN A 485 -2.51 -31.00 6.14
C GLN A 485 -1.92 -32.38 6.40
N SER A 486 -1.15 -32.49 7.48
CA SER A 486 -0.63 -33.74 8.01
C SER A 486 -1.17 -33.99 9.42
N PRO A 487 -1.69 -35.17 9.71
CA PRO A 487 -2.11 -35.53 11.06
C PRO A 487 -0.89 -35.73 11.95
N LEU A 488 -0.95 -35.20 13.17
CA LEU A 488 0.05 -35.40 14.20
C LEU A 488 -0.64 -35.81 15.50
N ASP A 489 -0.20 -36.92 16.09
CA ASP A 489 -0.69 -37.37 17.40
C ASP A 489 0.04 -36.58 18.51
N ILE A 490 -0.73 -35.81 19.28
CA ILE A 490 -0.27 -35.10 20.46
C ILE A 490 -1.03 -35.63 21.66
N SER A 491 -0.33 -36.40 22.50
CA SER A 491 -0.90 -36.98 23.73
C SER A 491 -2.15 -37.86 23.52
N GLY A 492 -2.22 -38.62 22.42
CA GLY A 492 -3.34 -39.50 22.10
C GLY A 492 -4.51 -38.82 21.38
N ILE A 493 -4.35 -37.54 20.98
CA ILE A 493 -5.34 -36.78 20.20
C ILE A 493 -4.71 -36.43 18.85
N ILE A 494 -5.37 -36.82 17.77
CA ILE A 494 -4.93 -36.52 16.41
C ILE A 494 -5.34 -35.08 16.07
N HIS A 495 -4.35 -34.24 15.87
CA HIS A 495 -4.52 -32.88 15.35
C HIS A 495 -3.99 -32.77 13.92
N SER A 496 -4.60 -31.93 13.10
CA SER A 496 -4.17 -31.67 11.73
C SER A 496 -3.44 -30.32 11.67
N PHE A 497 -2.19 -30.34 11.17
CA PHE A 497 -1.36 -29.16 10.98
C PHE A 497 -0.96 -29.01 9.52
N PRO A 498 -0.61 -27.79 9.05
CA PRO A 498 -0.04 -27.59 7.73
C PRO A 498 1.19 -28.48 7.50
N SER A 499 1.22 -29.14 6.37
CA SER A 499 2.35 -30.01 6.00
C SER A 499 3.55 -29.20 5.49
N LEU A 500 4.74 -29.78 5.46
CA LEU A 500 5.91 -29.16 4.83
C LEU A 500 5.68 -28.87 3.34
N GLU A 501 4.84 -29.67 2.68
CA GLU A 501 4.46 -29.46 1.28
C GLU A 501 3.66 -28.16 1.11
N SER A 502 2.77 -27.82 2.06
CA SER A 502 2.03 -26.57 2.04
C SER A 502 2.96 -25.34 2.07
N PHE A 503 3.97 -25.35 2.93
CA PHE A 503 4.96 -24.27 3.00
C PHE A 503 5.79 -24.18 1.71
N ASN A 504 6.19 -25.30 1.12
CA ASN A 504 6.88 -25.34 -0.17
C ASN A 504 6.03 -24.74 -1.30
N MET A 505 4.73 -25.05 -1.36
CA MET A 505 3.80 -24.46 -2.34
C MET A 505 3.66 -22.96 -2.16
N ILE A 506 3.61 -22.47 -0.93
CA ILE A 506 3.56 -21.03 -0.62
C ILE A 506 4.81 -20.34 -1.12
N PHE A 507 6.00 -20.83 -0.78
CA PHE A 507 7.26 -20.22 -1.19
C PHE A 507 7.48 -20.32 -2.71
N LEU A 508 7.11 -21.43 -3.35
CA LEU A 508 7.15 -21.58 -4.81
C LEU A 508 6.25 -20.54 -5.49
N THR A 509 5.04 -20.35 -4.99
CA THR A 509 4.10 -19.34 -5.51
C THR A 509 4.70 -17.95 -5.38
N ALA A 510 5.35 -17.63 -4.26
CA ALA A 510 6.03 -16.36 -4.05
C ALA A 510 7.21 -16.17 -5.02
N VAL A 511 7.97 -17.22 -5.34
CA VAL A 511 9.02 -17.20 -6.39
C VAL A 511 8.41 -16.84 -7.75
N VAL A 512 7.32 -17.49 -8.15
CA VAL A 512 6.64 -17.23 -9.44
C VAL A 512 6.18 -15.78 -9.53
N PHE A 513 5.56 -15.22 -8.49
CA PHE A 513 5.15 -13.82 -8.46
C PHE A 513 6.35 -12.86 -8.48
N SER A 514 7.46 -13.23 -7.84
CA SER A 514 8.68 -12.42 -7.88
C SER A 514 9.31 -12.40 -9.28
N ILE A 515 9.27 -13.51 -10.00
CA ILE A 515 9.69 -13.57 -11.42
C ILE A 515 8.77 -12.70 -12.28
N ALA A 516 7.46 -12.73 -12.06
CA ALA A 516 6.52 -11.84 -12.73
C ALA A 516 6.83 -10.35 -12.44
N SER A 517 7.23 -10.03 -11.20
CA SER A 517 7.68 -8.67 -10.83
C SER A 517 8.93 -8.26 -11.61
N ILE A 518 9.91 -9.15 -11.79
CA ILE A 518 11.12 -8.89 -12.61
C ILE A 518 10.70 -8.58 -14.06
N PHE A 519 9.82 -9.38 -14.63
CA PHE A 519 9.31 -9.15 -15.99
C PHE A 519 8.62 -7.78 -16.12
N LEU A 520 7.73 -7.45 -15.17
CA LEU A 520 7.06 -6.15 -15.12
C LEU A 520 8.05 -4.99 -14.97
N ALA A 521 9.11 -5.16 -14.17
CA ALA A 521 10.15 -4.14 -13.98
C ALA A 521 10.95 -3.89 -15.27
N ILE A 522 11.29 -4.95 -16.02
CA ILE A 522 11.95 -4.84 -17.33
C ILE A 522 11.02 -4.17 -18.34
N LEU A 523 9.74 -4.55 -18.36
CA LEU A 523 8.73 -3.92 -19.22
C LEU A 523 8.58 -2.44 -18.91
N LEU A 524 8.51 -2.08 -17.62
CA LEU A 524 8.45 -0.71 -17.14
C LEU A 524 9.67 0.09 -17.63
N ARG A 525 10.89 -0.46 -17.46
CA ARG A 525 12.12 0.17 -17.94
C ARG A 525 12.06 0.45 -19.44
N ARG A 526 11.67 -0.54 -20.26
CA ARG A 526 11.56 -0.35 -21.73
C ARG A 526 10.55 0.75 -22.10
N ARG A 527 9.42 0.84 -21.39
CA ARG A 527 8.39 1.84 -21.64
C ARG A 527 8.80 3.25 -21.23
N VAL A 528 9.40 3.41 -20.05
CA VAL A 528 9.86 4.71 -19.54
C VAL A 528 11.00 5.28 -20.38
N MET A 529 11.96 4.46 -20.80
CA MET A 529 13.05 4.91 -21.69
C MET A 529 12.53 5.45 -23.04
N ARG A 530 11.42 4.87 -23.56
CA ARG A 530 10.79 5.39 -24.79
C ARG A 530 10.04 6.72 -24.59
N MET A 531 9.71 7.09 -23.35
CA MET A 531 9.04 8.36 -23.02
C MET A 531 9.99 9.52 -22.77
N SER A 532 11.32 9.29 -22.79
CA SER A 532 12.37 10.31 -22.58
C SER A 532 12.18 11.16 -21.32
N ILE A 533 11.80 10.54 -20.20
CA ILE A 533 11.65 11.22 -18.91
C ILE A 533 13.01 11.20 -18.18
N PRO A 534 13.73 12.35 -18.09
CA PRO A 534 15.17 12.36 -17.71
C PRO A 534 15.47 11.90 -16.29
N ASN A 535 14.52 12.03 -15.36
CA ASN A 535 14.74 11.76 -13.92
C ASN A 535 14.29 10.35 -13.47
N LEU A 536 13.95 9.46 -14.37
CA LEU A 536 13.52 8.09 -14.08
C LEU A 536 14.54 7.03 -14.50
N ALA A 537 15.42 7.34 -15.44
CA ALA A 537 16.45 6.45 -15.94
C ALA A 537 17.67 6.40 -15.01
#